data_e10c74270a51af6e49e3847f6ea51f86
#
_entry.id   e10c74270a51af6e49e3847f6ea51f86
#
_cell.length_a   1.000
_cell.length_b   1.000
_cell.length_c   1.000
_cell.angle_alpha   90.00
_cell.angle_beta   90.00
_cell.angle_gamma   90.00
#
_symmetry.space_group_name_H-M   'P 1'
#
loop_
_entity.id
_entity.type
_entity.pdbx_description
1 polymer ?
#
loop_
_entity_poly.entity_id
_entity_poly.type
_entity_poly.pdbx_seq_one_letter_code
_entity_poly.pdbx_strand_id
1 'polypeptide(L)'
;DAARLRVSVLFASGDQLATSGLTDGKVHVWFPASSPYATSCGGTQPGPAAGNGSAAADAVWNAGTIGTGGGISDAFPVPDYQSHLTLPKSQND
;
A
#
# COMPACT_ATOMS: atom_id res chain seq x y z
N ASP A 1 -12.55 -3.61 16.70
CA ASP A 1 -12.64 -3.12 18.09
C ASP A 1 -11.49 -2.22 18.53
N ALA A 2 -10.30 -2.35 17.92
CA ALA A 2 -9.16 -1.47 18.25
C ALA A 2 -9.50 0.01 18.07
N ALA A 3 -10.21 0.37 16.99
CA ALA A 3 -10.63 1.75 16.74
C ALA A 3 -11.54 2.30 17.85
N ARG A 4 -12.43 1.48 18.42
CA ARG A 4 -13.28 1.87 19.55
C ARG A 4 -12.47 2.12 20.82
N LEU A 5 -11.33 1.46 20.94
CA LEU A 5 -10.38 1.64 22.05
C LEU A 5 -9.36 2.72 21.77
N ARG A 6 -9.46 3.43 20.64
CA ARG A 6 -8.50 4.44 20.18
C ARG A 6 -7.07 3.87 20.05
N VAL A 7 -6.97 2.63 19.61
CA VAL A 7 -5.71 1.95 19.32
C VAL A 7 -5.50 1.93 17.82
N SER A 8 -4.36 2.44 17.36
CA SER A 8 -3.96 2.33 15.96
C SER A 8 -3.40 0.95 15.68
N VAL A 9 -3.86 0.34 14.60
CA VAL A 9 -3.38 -0.97 14.15
C VAL A 9 -2.75 -0.82 12.78
N LEU A 10 -1.48 -1.21 12.66
CA LEU A 10 -0.70 -1.09 11.45
C LEU A 10 -0.36 -2.49 10.91
N PHE A 11 -0.50 -2.66 9.61
CA PHE A 11 -0.14 -3.90 8.92
C PHE A 11 0.75 -3.60 7.72
N ALA A 12 1.69 -4.50 7.44
CA ALA A 12 2.45 -4.45 6.20
C ALA A 12 1.52 -4.66 5.01
N SER A 13 1.76 -3.92 3.92
CA SER A 13 0.98 -4.04 2.69
C SER A 13 1.36 -5.25 1.84
N GLY A 14 2.44 -5.95 2.21
CA GLY A 14 2.98 -7.10 1.50
C GLY A 14 4.25 -6.77 0.71
N ASP A 15 4.96 -7.83 0.29
CA ASP A 15 6.29 -7.74 -0.32
C ASP A 15 6.33 -8.30 -1.76
N GLN A 16 5.20 -8.66 -2.32
CA GLN A 16 5.11 -9.36 -3.61
C GLN A 16 4.42 -8.52 -4.69
N LEU A 17 4.70 -7.22 -4.67
CA LEU A 17 4.16 -6.26 -5.64
C LEU A 17 2.62 -6.23 -5.65
N ALA A 18 2.03 -5.69 -6.70
CA ALA A 18 0.58 -5.54 -6.79
C ALA A 18 -0.18 -6.87 -6.98
N THR A 19 0.49 -7.92 -7.43
CA THR A 19 -0.15 -9.24 -7.61
C THR A 19 -0.26 -10.05 -6.34
N SER A 20 0.43 -9.63 -5.27
CA SER A 20 0.56 -10.38 -4.01
C SER A 20 1.08 -11.81 -4.22
N GLY A 21 1.89 -12.02 -5.25
CA GLY A 21 2.47 -13.32 -5.60
C GLY A 21 1.51 -14.30 -6.28
N LEU A 22 0.30 -13.88 -6.60
CA LEU A 22 -0.67 -14.71 -7.32
C LEU A 22 -0.46 -14.59 -8.84
N THR A 23 -0.80 -15.66 -9.55
CA THR A 23 -0.59 -15.79 -11.00
C THR A 23 -1.89 -15.81 -11.81
N ASP A 24 -2.95 -15.25 -11.26
CA ASP A 24 -4.27 -15.19 -11.89
C ASP A 24 -4.45 -13.98 -12.84
N GLY A 25 -3.39 -13.20 -13.05
CA GLY A 25 -3.41 -12.00 -13.90
C GLY A 25 -4.11 -10.79 -13.27
N LYS A 26 -4.42 -10.85 -11.99
CA LYS A 26 -5.11 -9.78 -11.27
C LYS A 26 -4.19 -9.09 -10.27
N VAL A 27 -4.60 -7.90 -9.84
CA VAL A 27 -3.98 -7.19 -8.71
C VAL A 27 -4.74 -7.51 -7.43
N HIS A 28 -4.00 -7.59 -6.32
CA HIS A 28 -4.54 -7.99 -5.03
C HIS A 28 -3.98 -7.10 -3.93
N VAL A 29 -4.83 -6.77 -2.95
CA VAL A 29 -4.40 -6.10 -1.73
C VAL A 29 -4.52 -7.05 -0.56
N TRP A 30 -3.52 -7.02 0.32
CA TRP A 30 -3.49 -7.91 1.48
C TRP A 30 -4.54 -7.51 2.52
N PHE A 31 -5.22 -8.50 3.05
CA PHE A 31 -5.98 -8.38 4.29
C PHE A 31 -5.13 -8.91 5.46
N PRO A 32 -5.13 -8.25 6.66
CA PRO A 32 -6.03 -7.16 7.06
C PRO A 32 -5.53 -5.74 6.74
N ALA A 33 -4.44 -5.56 6.01
CA ALA A 33 -3.94 -4.23 5.65
C ALA A 33 -4.96 -3.40 4.85
N SER A 34 -5.82 -4.06 4.06
CA SER A 34 -6.89 -3.41 3.28
C SER A 34 -8.13 -3.04 4.09
N SER A 35 -8.19 -3.41 5.38
CA SER A 35 -9.32 -3.05 6.24
C SER A 35 -9.42 -1.54 6.43
N PRO A 36 -10.62 -0.95 6.38
CA PRO A 36 -10.81 0.48 6.67
C PRO A 36 -10.49 0.87 8.13
N TYR A 37 -10.31 -0.11 9.02
CA TYR A 37 -9.96 0.09 10.42
C TYR A 37 -8.46 -0.10 10.71
N ALA A 38 -7.65 -0.26 9.67
CA ALA A 38 -6.22 -0.48 9.80
C ALA A 38 -5.45 0.57 8.97
N THR A 39 -4.19 0.77 9.31
CA THR A 39 -3.25 1.53 8.49
C THR A 39 -2.37 0.55 7.74
N SER A 40 -2.41 0.60 6.42
CA SER A 40 -1.53 -0.19 5.57
C SER A 40 -0.20 0.53 5.39
N CYS A 41 0.90 -0.16 5.68
CA CYS A 41 2.25 0.38 5.56
C CYS A 41 2.96 -0.27 4.37
N GLY A 42 3.22 0.52 3.34
CA GLY A 42 4.05 0.12 2.22
C GLY A 42 5.54 0.32 2.50
N GLY A 43 6.37 -0.13 1.58
CA GLY A 43 7.82 0.00 1.65
C GLY A 43 8.36 1.07 0.71
N THR A 44 9.36 1.80 1.17
CA THR A 44 10.17 2.70 0.36
C THR A 44 11.65 2.29 0.42
N GLN A 45 12.42 2.75 -0.53
CA GLN A 45 13.87 2.62 -0.54
C GLN A 45 14.51 4.00 -0.70
N PRO A 46 15.68 4.24 -0.10
CA PRO A 46 16.38 5.49 -0.31
C PRO A 46 16.66 5.71 -1.80
N GLY A 47 16.38 6.89 -2.28
CA GLY A 47 16.77 7.29 -3.62
C GLY A 47 18.29 7.49 -3.72
N PRO A 48 18.85 7.61 -4.94
CA PRO A 48 20.27 7.87 -5.12
C PRO A 48 20.64 9.20 -4.45
N ALA A 49 21.79 9.23 -3.78
CA ALA A 49 22.28 10.44 -3.13
C ALA A 49 22.43 11.55 -4.20
N ALA A 50 21.85 12.70 -3.93
CA ALA A 50 22.09 13.87 -4.77
C ALA A 50 23.55 14.34 -4.59
N GLY A 51 24.23 14.66 -5.69
CA GLY A 51 25.65 15.06 -5.68
C GLY A 51 25.99 16.33 -4.89
N ASN A 52 24.98 17.01 -4.33
CA ASN A 52 25.12 18.22 -3.50
C ASN A 52 24.97 17.91 -1.99
N GLY A 53 24.98 16.64 -1.59
CA GLY A 53 24.84 16.24 -0.18
C GLY A 53 23.41 16.29 0.38
N SER A 54 22.40 16.67 -0.42
CA SER A 54 21.01 16.56 0.02
C SER A 54 20.53 15.10 -0.09
N ALA A 55 19.69 14.70 0.86
CA ALA A 55 19.01 13.41 0.77
C ALA A 55 18.09 13.40 -0.45
N ALA A 56 18.22 12.38 -1.30
CA ALA A 56 17.27 12.18 -2.39
C ALA A 56 15.91 11.73 -1.80
N ALA A 57 14.84 12.06 -2.51
CA ALA A 57 13.52 11.56 -2.13
C ALA A 57 13.50 10.02 -2.17
N ASP A 58 12.82 9.42 -1.22
CA ASP A 58 12.59 7.98 -1.22
C ASP A 58 11.81 7.56 -2.47
N ALA A 59 12.20 6.44 -3.03
CA ALA A 59 11.45 5.78 -4.09
C ALA A 59 10.57 4.67 -3.53
N VAL A 60 9.49 4.35 -4.20
CA VAL A 60 8.70 3.16 -3.90
C VAL A 60 9.60 1.92 -4.02
N TRP A 61 9.59 1.06 -3.01
CA TRP A 61 10.42 -0.14 -3.04
C TRP A 61 9.95 -1.09 -4.14
N ASN A 62 10.84 -1.35 -5.08
CA ASN A 62 10.64 -2.28 -6.18
C ASN A 62 11.99 -2.89 -6.58
N ALA A 63 12.18 -4.16 -6.30
CA ALA A 63 13.38 -4.92 -6.63
C ALA A 63 13.17 -5.88 -7.81
N GLY A 64 12.18 -5.63 -8.65
CA GLY A 64 11.86 -6.42 -9.84
C GLY A 64 10.88 -7.55 -9.57
N THR A 65 11.28 -8.57 -8.82
CA THR A 65 10.42 -9.72 -8.49
C THR A 65 9.75 -9.59 -7.14
N ILE A 66 10.27 -8.74 -6.26
CA ILE A 66 9.71 -8.38 -4.96
C ILE A 66 9.62 -6.87 -4.83
N GLY A 67 8.72 -6.40 -4.01
CA GLY A 67 8.51 -4.98 -3.77
C GLY A 67 7.26 -4.74 -2.94
N THR A 68 7.03 -3.49 -2.59
CA THR A 68 5.88 -3.16 -1.76
C THR A 68 4.56 -3.57 -2.41
N GLY A 69 3.68 -4.14 -1.61
CA GLY A 69 2.27 -4.31 -1.97
C GLY A 69 1.51 -3.00 -1.85
N GLY A 70 0.28 -3.00 -2.32
CA GLY A 70 -0.63 -1.88 -2.27
C GLY A 70 -1.64 -1.95 -3.40
N GLY A 71 -2.60 -1.08 -3.40
CA GLY A 71 -3.61 -1.01 -4.45
C GLY A 71 -4.96 -0.52 -3.94
N ILE A 72 -5.96 -0.70 -4.77
CA ILE A 72 -7.35 -0.34 -4.47
C ILE A 72 -8.10 -1.62 -4.11
N SER A 73 -8.77 -1.63 -2.96
CA SER A 73 -9.55 -2.78 -2.52
C SER A 73 -10.79 -2.96 -3.40
N ASP A 74 -11.01 -4.21 -3.80
CA ASP A 74 -12.27 -4.61 -4.46
C ASP A 74 -13.34 -5.05 -3.44
N ALA A 75 -12.95 -5.27 -2.17
CA ALA A 75 -13.81 -5.78 -1.12
C ALA A 75 -14.40 -4.68 -0.23
N PHE A 76 -13.64 -3.62 0.02
CA PHE A 76 -14.05 -2.53 0.90
C PHE A 76 -14.32 -1.25 0.12
N PRO A 77 -15.43 -0.55 0.38
CA PRO A 77 -15.67 0.76 -0.21
C PRO A 77 -14.67 1.80 0.35
N VAL A 78 -14.53 2.91 -0.37
CA VAL A 78 -13.72 4.04 0.10
C VAL A 78 -14.28 4.55 1.43
N PRO A 79 -13.49 4.56 2.51
CA PRO A 79 -13.96 5.08 3.79
C PRO A 79 -14.08 6.60 3.76
N ASP A 80 -14.91 7.15 4.64
CA ASP A 80 -15.20 8.58 4.69
C ASP A 80 -13.94 9.44 4.81
N TYR A 81 -12.96 8.99 5.58
CA TYR A 81 -11.70 9.72 5.77
C TYR A 81 -10.81 9.79 4.52
N GLN A 82 -11.12 9.02 3.47
CA GLN A 82 -10.46 9.07 2.16
C GLN A 82 -11.35 9.65 1.06
N SER A 83 -12.59 10.04 1.36
CA SER A 83 -13.56 10.50 0.37
C SER A 83 -13.15 11.78 -0.38
N HIS A 84 -12.24 12.56 0.19
CA HIS A 84 -11.69 13.77 -0.43
C HIS A 84 -10.55 13.49 -1.43
N LEU A 85 -10.09 12.25 -1.52
CA LEU A 85 -9.02 11.87 -2.42
C LEU A 85 -9.57 11.47 -3.79
N THR A 86 -8.87 11.86 -4.84
CA THR A 86 -9.13 11.33 -6.19
C THR A 86 -8.40 10.00 -6.33
N LEU A 87 -9.12 8.91 -6.13
CA LEU A 87 -8.56 7.57 -6.22
C LEU A 87 -8.75 7.00 -7.63
N PRO A 88 -7.77 6.26 -8.15
CA PRO A 88 -7.97 5.49 -9.38
C PRO A 88 -9.00 4.38 -9.16
N LYS A 89 -9.55 3.85 -10.24
CA LYS A 89 -10.34 2.62 -10.18
C LYS A 89 -9.43 1.42 -9.92
N SER A 90 -10.03 0.36 -9.37
CA SER A 90 -9.33 -0.93 -9.30
C SER A 90 -8.90 -1.38 -10.71
N GLN A 91 -7.71 -1.93 -10.82
CA GLN A 91 -7.21 -2.47 -12.09
C GLN A 91 -7.87 -3.80 -12.47
N ASN A 92 -8.69 -4.36 -11.58
CA ASN A 92 -9.46 -5.58 -11.84
C ASN A 92 -10.85 -5.30 -12.46
N ASP A 93 -11.22 -4.06 -12.55
CA ASP A 93 -12.50 -3.64 -13.13
C ASP A 93 -12.51 -3.74 -14.66
#